data_b2869d395e38a0d477afb6a22f4548df
#
_entry.id   b2869d395e38a0d477afb6a22f4548df
#
_cell.length_a   1.000
_cell.length_b   1.000
_cell.length_c   1.000
_cell.angle_alpha   90.00
_cell.angle_beta   90.00
_cell.angle_gamma   90.00
#
_symmetry.space_group_name_H-M   'P 1'
#
loop_
_entity.id
_entity.type
_entity.pdbx_description
1 polymer ?
#
loop_
_entity_poly.entity_id
_entity_poly.type
_entity_poly.pdbx_seq_one_letter_code
_entity_poly.pdbx_strand_id
1 'polypeptide(L)'
;MKDKLTIEMLREFASKTMEPGSKVWLYGSRARGDNGPNSDWDLLVLLDREKISDDDFDKYAFSFIMYGSLHDADVSPIIYTYADWEKRRITDYYKNVQEDKKVLYGS
;
A
#
# COMPACT_ATOMS: atom_id res chain seq x y z
N MET A 1 6.15 -10.86 -22.87
CA MET A 1 5.11 -11.10 -21.85
C MET A 1 5.52 -10.48 -20.54
N LYS A 2 4.63 -9.69 -19.94
CA LYS A 2 4.92 -9.05 -18.66
C LYS A 2 4.76 -10.04 -17.51
N ASP A 3 5.63 -9.93 -16.50
CA ASP A 3 5.51 -10.75 -15.31
C ASP A 3 4.29 -10.30 -14.49
N LYS A 4 3.60 -11.30 -13.96
CA LYS A 4 2.46 -11.07 -13.07
C LYS A 4 2.93 -10.42 -11.76
N LEU A 5 2.20 -9.42 -11.29
CA LEU A 5 2.56 -8.74 -10.04
C LEU A 5 2.54 -9.70 -8.86
N THR A 6 3.56 -9.61 -8.01
CA THR A 6 3.72 -10.42 -6.81
C THR A 6 4.01 -9.54 -5.60
N ILE A 7 3.85 -10.11 -4.41
CA ILE A 7 4.20 -9.42 -3.15
C ILE A 7 5.69 -9.05 -3.16
N GLU A 8 6.55 -9.95 -3.63
CA GLU A 8 8.00 -9.69 -3.67
C GLU A 8 8.35 -8.52 -4.59
N MET A 9 7.66 -8.42 -5.73
CA MET A 9 7.84 -7.30 -6.65
C MET A 9 7.43 -5.98 -6.00
N LEU A 10 6.32 -5.98 -5.26
CA LEU A 10 5.86 -4.80 -4.52
C LEU A 10 6.86 -4.40 -3.43
N ARG A 11 7.42 -5.37 -2.71
CA ARG A 11 8.46 -5.11 -1.70
C ARG A 11 9.68 -4.47 -2.31
N GLU A 12 10.14 -4.99 -3.43
CA GLU A 12 11.30 -4.44 -4.14
C GLU A 12 11.03 -3.02 -4.61
N PHE A 13 9.87 -2.78 -5.22
CA PHE A 13 9.49 -1.45 -5.68
C PHE A 13 9.41 -0.48 -4.50
N ALA A 14 8.79 -0.90 -3.40
CA ALA A 14 8.68 -0.06 -2.20
C ALA A 14 10.06 0.30 -1.64
N SER A 15 11.00 -0.64 -1.62
CA SER A 15 12.35 -0.39 -1.11
C SER A 15 13.10 0.68 -1.89
N LYS A 16 12.78 0.83 -3.18
CA LYS A 16 13.39 1.83 -4.05
C LYS A 16 12.64 3.16 -4.06
N THR A 17 11.35 3.15 -3.70
CA THR A 17 10.47 4.30 -3.84
C THR A 17 10.26 5.04 -2.53
N MET A 18 10.13 4.29 -1.42
CA MET A 18 9.72 4.87 -0.14
C MET A 18 10.89 5.48 0.62
N GLU A 19 10.60 6.55 1.36
CA GLU A 19 11.58 7.17 2.24
C GLU A 19 11.70 6.42 3.57
N PRO A 20 12.85 6.48 4.25
CA PRO A 20 12.99 5.91 5.59
C PRO A 20 11.95 6.51 6.55
N GLY A 21 11.40 5.68 7.42
CA GLY A 21 10.40 6.11 8.39
C GLY A 21 8.97 5.99 7.89
N SER A 22 8.75 5.72 6.60
CA SER A 22 7.42 5.45 6.07
C SER A 22 7.07 3.96 6.17
N LYS A 23 5.81 3.63 5.91
CA LYS A 23 5.34 2.24 5.91
C LYS A 23 4.43 1.99 4.72
N VAL A 24 4.50 0.78 4.18
CA VAL A 24 3.56 0.31 3.16
C VAL A 24 3.06 -1.07 3.57
N TRP A 25 1.75 -1.23 3.65
CA TRP A 25 1.11 -2.50 4.00
C TRP A 25 0.18 -2.95 2.88
N LEU A 26 0.22 -4.24 2.58
CA LEU A 26 -0.81 -4.89 1.76
C LEU A 26 -1.91 -5.37 2.70
N TYR A 27 -3.16 -5.11 2.36
CA TYR A 27 -4.30 -5.62 3.13
C TYR A 27 -5.37 -6.13 2.17
N GLY A 28 -6.50 -6.55 2.72
CA GLY A 28 -7.60 -7.05 1.91
C GLY A 28 -7.38 -8.47 1.40
N SER A 29 -8.09 -8.82 0.33
CA SER A 29 -8.16 -10.21 -0.15
C SER A 29 -6.81 -10.77 -0.55
N ARG A 30 -5.94 -9.96 -1.15
CA ARG A 30 -4.60 -10.44 -1.56
C ARG A 30 -3.66 -10.66 -0.38
N ALA A 31 -3.89 -9.96 0.72
CA ALA A 31 -3.15 -10.20 1.96
C ALA A 31 -3.65 -11.48 2.65
N ARG A 32 -4.96 -11.69 2.65
CA ARG A 32 -5.57 -12.88 3.25
C ARG A 32 -5.38 -14.15 2.41
N GLY A 33 -5.16 -13.99 1.10
CA GLY A 33 -5.02 -15.13 0.19
C GLY A 33 -6.34 -15.64 -0.39
N ASP A 34 -7.45 -14.93 -0.17
CA ASP A 34 -8.76 -15.32 -0.69
C ASP A 34 -9.16 -14.52 -1.93
N ASN A 35 -8.17 -13.94 -2.61
CA ASN A 35 -8.38 -13.13 -3.81
C ASN A 35 -8.68 -13.98 -5.04
N GLY A 36 -9.44 -13.39 -5.97
CA GLY A 36 -9.56 -13.89 -7.33
C GLY A 36 -8.45 -13.31 -8.22
N PRO A 37 -8.38 -13.75 -9.48
CA PRO A 37 -7.31 -13.31 -10.40
C PRO A 37 -7.37 -11.82 -10.75
N ASN A 38 -8.53 -11.20 -10.64
CA ASN A 38 -8.74 -9.79 -10.97
C ASN A 38 -8.93 -8.90 -9.74
N SER A 39 -8.66 -9.42 -8.55
CA SER A 39 -8.78 -8.63 -7.32
C SER A 39 -7.73 -7.52 -7.28
N ASP A 40 -8.14 -6.36 -6.76
CA ASP A 40 -7.23 -5.23 -6.55
C ASP A 40 -6.15 -5.58 -5.52
N TRP A 41 -5.02 -4.90 -5.66
CA TRP A 41 -3.97 -4.92 -4.66
C TRP A 41 -4.16 -3.71 -3.76
N ASP A 42 -4.73 -3.92 -2.58
CA ASP A 42 -5.05 -2.85 -1.64
C ASP A 42 -3.83 -2.51 -0.80
N LEU A 43 -3.31 -1.30 -0.97
CA LEU A 43 -2.13 -0.84 -0.24
C LEU A 43 -2.49 0.33 0.69
N LEU A 44 -1.89 0.32 1.87
CA LEU A 44 -1.93 1.46 2.77
C LEU A 44 -0.52 2.01 2.91
N VAL A 45 -0.37 3.30 2.60
CA VAL A 45 0.90 4.01 2.72
C VAL A 45 0.79 4.96 3.89
N LEU A 46 1.75 4.89 4.81
CA LEU A 46 1.82 5.76 5.97
C LEU A 46 3.09 6.58 5.93
N LEU A 47 2.94 7.89 6.02
CA LEU A 47 4.08 8.83 6.03
C LEU A 47 4.20 9.50 7.39
N ASP A 48 5.43 9.69 7.83
CA ASP A 48 5.74 10.42 9.07
C ASP A 48 5.79 11.93 8.75
N ARG A 49 4.61 12.50 8.60
CA ARG A 49 4.40 13.91 8.26
C ARG A 49 3.18 14.45 8.97
N GLU A 50 3.08 15.76 9.06
CA GLU A 50 1.88 16.40 9.59
C GLU A 50 0.74 16.37 8.56
N LYS A 51 1.07 16.40 7.28
CA LYS A 51 0.11 16.59 6.19
C LYS A 51 0.59 15.92 4.92
N ILE A 52 -0.34 15.32 4.18
CA ILE A 52 -0.04 14.76 2.86
C ILE A 52 -0.17 15.85 1.81
N SER A 53 0.89 16.07 1.04
CA SER A 53 0.88 16.99 -0.09
C SER A 53 0.53 16.26 -1.39
N ASP A 54 0.24 17.01 -2.44
CA ASP A 54 0.04 16.42 -3.77
C ASP A 54 1.29 15.71 -4.27
N ASP A 55 2.48 16.28 -3.98
CA ASP A 55 3.75 15.64 -4.33
C ASP A 55 3.93 14.32 -3.58
N ASP A 56 3.54 14.27 -2.32
CA ASP A 56 3.60 13.02 -1.55
C ASP A 56 2.71 11.94 -2.17
N PHE A 57 1.50 12.32 -2.58
CA PHE A 57 0.60 11.38 -3.25
C PHE A 57 1.22 10.87 -4.55
N ASP A 58 1.73 11.76 -5.39
CA ASP A 58 2.32 11.38 -6.68
C ASP A 58 3.51 10.44 -6.49
N LYS A 59 4.38 10.75 -5.52
CA LYS A 59 5.63 10.00 -5.32
C LYS A 59 5.40 8.67 -4.62
N TYR A 60 4.51 8.63 -3.62
CA TYR A 60 4.38 7.48 -2.71
C TYR A 60 3.10 6.68 -2.86
N ALA A 61 2.14 7.13 -3.65
CA ALA A 61 0.90 6.41 -3.91
C ALA A 61 0.68 6.19 -5.40
N PHE A 62 0.63 7.25 -6.18
CA PHE A 62 0.40 7.15 -7.63
C PHE A 62 1.48 6.29 -8.32
N SER A 63 2.71 6.35 -7.85
CA SER A 63 3.81 5.52 -8.36
C SER A 63 3.47 4.02 -8.30
N PHE A 64 2.78 3.57 -7.25
CA PHE A 64 2.35 2.18 -7.13
C PHE A 64 1.26 1.82 -8.14
N ILE A 65 0.35 2.76 -8.42
CA ILE A 65 -0.68 2.54 -9.45
C ILE A 65 0.00 2.32 -10.80
N MET A 66 0.97 3.16 -11.13
CA MET A 66 1.70 3.05 -12.40
C MET A 66 2.51 1.78 -12.48
N TYR A 67 3.18 1.41 -11.37
CA TYR A 67 3.95 0.16 -11.33
C TYR A 67 3.04 -1.05 -11.56
N GLY A 68 1.89 -1.09 -10.88
CA GLY A 68 0.92 -2.16 -11.08
C GLY A 68 0.43 -2.25 -12.51
N SER A 69 0.15 -1.10 -13.12
CA SER A 69 -0.30 -1.02 -14.50
C SER A 69 0.69 -1.63 -15.50
N LEU A 70 2.00 -1.50 -15.23
CA LEU A 70 3.03 -2.13 -16.05
C LEU A 70 2.96 -3.66 -16.01
N HIS A 71 2.31 -4.22 -15.02
CA HIS A 71 2.15 -5.67 -14.84
C HIS A 71 0.69 -6.10 -14.96
N ASP A 72 -0.13 -5.29 -15.63
CA ASP A 72 -1.56 -5.55 -15.88
C ASP A 72 -2.35 -5.80 -14.59
N ALA A 73 -1.96 -5.10 -13.51
CA ALA A 73 -2.60 -5.22 -12.20
C ALA A 73 -3.17 -3.87 -11.75
N ASP A 74 -4.27 -3.93 -11.02
CA ASP A 74 -4.88 -2.75 -10.41
C ASP A 74 -4.40 -2.64 -8.97
N VAL A 75 -3.60 -1.61 -8.71
CA VAL A 75 -3.13 -1.29 -7.35
C VAL A 75 -3.94 -0.09 -6.85
N SER A 76 -4.53 -0.25 -5.67
CA SER A 76 -5.38 0.77 -5.03
C SER A 76 -4.72 1.26 -3.75
N PRO A 77 -3.84 2.27 -3.83
CA PRO A 77 -3.18 2.79 -2.64
C PRO A 77 -4.04 3.84 -1.94
N ILE A 78 -4.05 3.79 -0.62
CA ILE A 78 -4.58 4.84 0.23
C ILE A 78 -3.41 5.38 1.04
N ILE A 79 -3.32 6.69 1.19
CA ILE A 79 -2.20 7.32 1.86
C ILE A 79 -2.69 8.19 3.03
N TYR A 80 -2.07 8.00 4.19
CA TYR A 80 -2.33 8.77 5.40
C TYR A 80 -1.02 9.16 6.07
N THR A 81 -1.08 10.18 6.91
CA THR A 81 -0.05 10.38 7.93
C THR A 81 -0.27 9.37 9.06
N TYR A 82 0.76 9.13 9.87
CA TYR A 82 0.61 8.27 11.07
C TYR A 82 -0.51 8.77 11.97
N ALA A 83 -0.55 10.08 12.21
CA ALA A 83 -1.56 10.67 13.10
C ALA A 83 -2.97 10.48 12.57
N ASP A 84 -3.17 10.70 11.28
CA ASP A 84 -4.49 10.52 10.65
C ASP A 84 -4.93 9.05 10.66
N TRP A 85 -3.98 8.14 10.49
CA TRP A 85 -4.29 6.71 10.59
C TRP A 85 -4.73 6.33 12.00
N GLU A 86 -4.00 6.80 13.02
CA GLU A 86 -4.33 6.52 14.42
C GLU A 86 -5.70 7.08 14.84
N LYS A 87 -6.13 8.18 14.24
CA LYS A 87 -7.47 8.74 14.50
C LYS A 87 -8.60 7.79 14.06
N ARG A 88 -8.30 6.82 13.24
CA ARG A 88 -9.26 5.84 12.71
C ARG A 88 -9.29 4.54 13.47
N ARG A 89 -8.57 4.43 14.58
CA ARG A 89 -8.38 3.18 15.32
C ARG A 89 -9.67 2.56 15.84
N ILE A 90 -10.74 3.34 15.98
CA ILE A 90 -12.05 2.84 16.44
C ILE A 90 -12.90 2.27 15.31
N THR A 91 -12.46 2.43 14.05
CA THR A 91 -13.22 1.98 12.89
C THR A 91 -12.95 0.50 12.59
N ASP A 92 -13.92 -0.15 11.97
CA ASP A 92 -13.74 -1.52 11.48
C ASP A 92 -12.67 -1.59 10.41
N TYR A 93 -12.57 -0.57 9.56
CA TYR A 93 -11.55 -0.47 8.53
C TYR A 93 -10.14 -0.59 9.13
N TYR A 94 -9.85 0.21 10.17
CA TYR A 94 -8.55 0.16 10.84
C TYR A 94 -8.28 -1.25 11.41
N LYS A 95 -9.26 -1.81 12.10
CA LYS A 95 -9.12 -3.14 12.69
C LYS A 95 -8.87 -4.21 11.65
N ASN A 96 -9.60 -4.16 10.53
CA ASN A 96 -9.44 -5.13 9.44
C ASN A 96 -8.05 -5.03 8.81
N VAL A 97 -7.56 -3.82 8.58
CA VAL A 97 -6.21 -3.62 8.04
C VAL A 97 -5.16 -4.18 8.99
N GLN A 98 -5.26 -3.86 10.29
CA GLN A 98 -4.30 -4.36 11.28
C GLN A 98 -4.27 -5.88 11.36
N GLU A 99 -5.42 -6.51 11.17
CA GLU A 99 -5.55 -7.96 11.21
C GLU A 99 -5.00 -8.62 9.96
N ASP A 100 -5.28 -8.06 8.78
CA ASP A 100 -4.93 -8.65 7.48
C ASP A 100 -3.53 -8.33 7.02
N LYS A 101 -2.94 -7.25 7.47
CA LYS A 101 -1.78 -6.62 6.84
C LYS A 101 -0.59 -7.53 6.67
N LYS A 102 0.06 -7.36 5.51
CA LYS A 102 1.42 -7.87 5.25
C LYS A 102 2.32 -6.68 4.98
N VAL A 103 3.43 -6.60 5.70
CA VAL A 103 4.35 -5.49 5.57
C VAL A 103 5.09 -5.59 4.24
N LEU A 104 5.02 -4.51 3.45
CA LEU A 104 5.79 -4.40 2.22
C LEU A 104 7.03 -3.53 2.44
N TYR A 105 6.94 -2.52 3.32
CA TYR A 105 8.06 -1.63 3.64
C TYR A 105 7.87 -1.11 5.07
N GLY A 106 9.00 -0.93 5.77
CA GLY A 106 8.97 -0.47 7.16
C GLY A 106 8.57 -1.60 8.10
N SER A 107 7.66 -1.28 8.98
CA SER A 107 7.23 -2.27 9.97
C SER A 107 5.71 -2.41 10.04
#